data_886dba46d7317c707dd921541d2c8959
#
_entry.id   886dba46d7317c707dd921541d2c8959
#
_cell.length_a   1.000
_cell.length_b   1.000
_cell.length_c   1.000
_cell.angle_alpha   90.00
_cell.angle_beta   90.00
_cell.angle_gamma   90.00
#
_symmetry.space_group_name_H-M   'P 1'
#
loop_
_entity.id
_entity.type
_entity.pdbx_description
1 polymer ?
#
loop_
_entity_poly.entity_id
_entity_poly.type
_entity_poly.pdbx_seq_one_letter_code
_entity_poly.pdbx_strand_id
1 'polypeptide(L)'
;VKNHFAGRNSRLYRIAKEYQGPAVFRTITDMALLNRIQEARCEIAKHNSRKYPDLNMMTSRVRIDVSAAHETIEAMYQATEDKRAAEARRTYSLSEVEKIYRGEIFHTVNDTNFRYDTNFTRLPSELVQHLSIEGKPLQELDIANSQIFFSVCLFDPTPEVTRVMRSYLGQKLTIDTKRLQLSDKYDVKRYALLATSGEFYEGMMKLFNLSDRDEVKELCFTVLFSKNTAVRYSKDVRMF
;
A
#
# COMPACT_ATOMS: atom_id res chain seq x y z
N VAL A 1 -16.17 24.94 -3.88
CA VAL A 1 -16.51 23.57 -3.49
C VAL A 1 -17.30 22.97 -4.65
N LYS A 2 -16.71 22.03 -5.38
CA LYS A 2 -17.45 21.28 -6.41
C LYS A 2 -18.34 20.25 -5.70
N ASN A 3 -19.60 20.15 -6.12
CA ASN A 3 -20.51 19.16 -5.59
C ASN A 3 -19.96 17.75 -5.78
N HIS A 4 -19.92 17.00 -4.72
CA HIS A 4 -19.48 15.61 -4.74
C HIS A 4 -20.64 14.74 -5.24
N PHE A 5 -20.50 14.18 -6.44
CA PHE A 5 -21.36 13.11 -6.90
C PHE A 5 -20.79 11.77 -6.41
N ALA A 6 -21.56 11.09 -5.57
CA ALA A 6 -21.15 9.82 -4.98
C ALA A 6 -20.68 8.85 -6.09
N GLY A 7 -19.44 8.38 -5.96
CA GLY A 7 -18.88 7.35 -6.82
C GLY A 7 -18.17 7.80 -8.10
N ARG A 8 -18.04 9.11 -8.38
CA ARG A 8 -17.38 9.56 -9.62
C ARG A 8 -16.12 10.40 -9.44
N ASN A 9 -15.98 11.15 -8.34
CA ASN A 9 -14.80 11.99 -8.11
C ASN A 9 -14.43 12.01 -6.63
N SER A 10 -13.15 12.01 -6.34
CA SER A 10 -12.64 12.31 -5.00
C SER A 10 -13.00 13.74 -4.62
N ARG A 11 -13.29 14.00 -3.35
CA ARG A 11 -13.48 15.36 -2.85
C ARG A 11 -12.19 16.14 -3.00
N LEU A 12 -12.26 17.24 -3.71
CA LEU A 12 -11.16 18.19 -3.80
C LEU A 12 -11.30 19.22 -2.68
N TYR A 13 -10.33 19.24 -1.77
CA TYR A 13 -10.22 20.24 -0.72
C TYR A 13 -9.13 21.22 -1.10
N ARG A 14 -9.40 22.50 -0.91
CA ARG A 14 -8.43 23.56 -1.06
C ARG A 14 -8.53 24.47 0.13
N ILE A 15 -7.40 24.80 0.71
CA ILE A 15 -7.32 25.84 1.73
C ILE A 15 -7.73 27.16 1.07
N ALA A 16 -8.64 27.87 1.68
CA ALA A 16 -9.08 29.18 1.19
C ALA A 16 -7.86 30.13 1.11
N LYS A 17 -7.88 31.04 0.14
CA LYS A 17 -6.71 31.87 -0.18
C LYS A 17 -6.17 32.66 1.02
N GLU A 18 -7.08 33.13 1.86
CA GLU A 18 -6.78 33.88 3.07
C GLU A 18 -6.00 33.10 4.14
N TYR A 19 -6.05 31.75 4.05
CA TYR A 19 -5.31 30.86 4.95
C TYR A 19 -4.11 30.18 4.27
N GLN A 20 -3.83 30.54 3.01
CA GLN A 20 -2.66 30.02 2.31
C GLN A 20 -1.42 30.81 2.75
N GLY A 21 -0.57 30.16 3.51
CA GLY A 21 0.67 30.71 4.02
C GLY A 21 1.67 29.58 4.33
N PRO A 22 2.85 29.92 4.85
CA PRO A 22 3.79 28.92 5.32
C PRO A 22 3.14 28.07 6.43
N ALA A 23 3.40 26.78 6.43
CA ALA A 23 2.94 25.88 7.47
C ALA A 23 3.53 26.30 8.82
N VAL A 24 2.65 26.51 9.81
CA VAL A 24 3.07 26.84 11.18
C VAL A 24 2.65 25.69 12.08
N PHE A 25 3.61 25.09 12.77
CA PHE A 25 3.33 24.10 13.81
C PHE A 25 2.88 24.80 15.09
N ARG A 26 1.74 24.38 15.60
CA ARG A 26 1.26 24.83 16.91
C ARG A 26 0.99 23.61 17.78
N THR A 27 1.46 23.68 19.01
CA THR A 27 1.10 22.68 20.01
C THR A 27 -0.41 22.76 20.31
N ILE A 28 -1.08 21.63 20.23
CA ILE A 28 -2.49 21.54 20.62
C ILE A 28 -2.55 21.58 22.14
N THR A 29 -3.17 22.61 22.68
CA THR A 29 -3.35 22.81 24.14
C THR A 29 -4.79 22.53 24.59
N ASP A 30 -5.71 22.35 23.66
CA ASP A 30 -7.10 22.03 23.95
C ASP A 30 -7.19 20.58 24.47
N MET A 31 -7.40 20.42 25.77
CA MET A 31 -7.49 19.15 26.44
C MET A 31 -8.69 18.30 25.97
N ALA A 32 -9.80 18.92 25.59
CA ALA A 32 -10.94 18.19 25.07
C ALA A 32 -10.64 17.56 23.70
N LEU A 33 -9.93 18.30 22.86
CA LEU A 33 -9.47 17.77 21.57
C LEU A 33 -8.41 16.67 21.74
N LEU A 34 -7.45 16.86 22.63
CA LEU A 34 -6.43 15.85 22.93
C LEU A 34 -7.05 14.55 23.46
N ASN A 35 -8.00 14.63 24.39
CA ASN A 35 -8.71 13.47 24.91
C ASN A 35 -9.49 12.72 23.79
N ARG A 36 -10.21 13.43 22.94
CA ARG A 36 -10.92 12.83 21.80
C ARG A 36 -9.97 12.12 20.83
N ILE A 37 -8.82 12.72 20.54
CA ILE A 37 -7.78 12.10 19.71
C ILE A 37 -7.25 10.82 20.35
N GLN A 38 -7.00 10.87 21.67
CA GLN A 38 -6.51 9.72 22.42
C GLN A 38 -7.54 8.60 22.49
N GLU A 39 -8.80 8.90 22.76
CA GLU A 39 -9.89 7.94 22.75
C GLU A 39 -10.03 7.24 21.38
N ALA A 40 -10.04 8.02 20.29
CA ALA A 40 -10.11 7.47 18.94
C ALA A 40 -8.91 6.53 18.63
N ARG A 41 -7.70 6.90 19.04
CA ARG A 41 -6.50 6.05 18.90
C ARG A 41 -6.63 4.76 19.71
N CYS A 42 -7.10 4.84 20.94
CA CYS A 42 -7.31 3.66 21.79
C CYS A 42 -8.34 2.69 21.21
N GLU A 43 -9.45 3.19 20.67
CA GLU A 43 -10.46 2.35 20.04
C GLU A 43 -9.95 1.64 18.78
N ILE A 44 -9.21 2.35 17.94
CA ILE A 44 -8.55 1.74 16.76
C ILE A 44 -7.55 0.67 17.19
N ALA A 45 -6.71 0.96 18.20
CA ALA A 45 -5.73 0.01 18.72
C ALA A 45 -6.39 -1.25 19.28
N LYS A 46 -7.48 -1.10 20.07
CA LYS A 46 -8.26 -2.23 20.59
C LYS A 46 -8.86 -3.09 19.49
N HIS A 47 -9.45 -2.47 18.48
CA HIS A 47 -10.03 -3.20 17.34
C HIS A 47 -8.95 -4.02 16.60
N ASN A 48 -7.83 -3.40 16.28
CA ASN A 48 -6.75 -4.03 15.54
C ASN A 48 -6.05 -5.13 16.34
N SER A 49 -5.86 -4.92 17.66
CA SER A 49 -5.27 -5.94 18.53
C SER A 49 -6.12 -7.21 18.65
N ARG A 50 -7.44 -7.08 18.56
CA ARG A 50 -8.34 -8.24 18.54
C ARG A 50 -8.33 -8.97 17.20
N LYS A 51 -8.29 -8.22 16.09
CA LYS A 51 -8.40 -8.77 14.75
C LYS A 51 -7.06 -9.30 14.21
N TYR A 52 -5.95 -8.67 14.61
CA TYR A 52 -4.60 -8.96 14.13
C TYR A 52 -3.59 -8.97 15.29
N PRO A 53 -3.72 -9.89 16.27
CA PRO A 53 -2.90 -9.87 17.49
C PRO A 53 -1.40 -10.03 17.20
N ASP A 54 -1.04 -10.93 16.30
CA ASP A 54 0.38 -11.19 15.97
C ASP A 54 1.02 -9.99 15.28
N LEU A 55 0.34 -9.36 14.33
CA LEU A 55 0.85 -8.16 13.65
C LEU A 55 1.01 -7.00 14.66
N ASN A 56 0.04 -6.82 15.56
CA ASN A 56 0.13 -5.79 16.59
C ASN A 56 1.30 -6.04 17.54
N MET A 57 1.50 -7.28 17.97
CA MET A 57 2.62 -7.65 18.82
C MET A 57 3.97 -7.39 18.14
N MET A 58 4.12 -7.76 16.87
CA MET A 58 5.36 -7.54 16.13
C MET A 58 5.63 -6.05 15.90
N THR A 59 4.62 -5.29 15.49
CA THR A 59 4.78 -3.85 15.19
C THR A 59 5.11 -3.03 16.43
N SER A 60 4.61 -3.42 17.62
CA SER A 60 4.92 -2.75 18.88
C SER A 60 6.40 -2.85 19.29
N ARG A 61 7.14 -3.79 18.72
CA ARG A 61 8.57 -3.99 18.97
C ARG A 61 9.48 -3.18 18.06
N VAL A 62 8.93 -2.57 17.02
CA VAL A 62 9.72 -1.76 16.08
C VAL A 62 10.31 -0.56 16.80
N ARG A 63 11.58 -0.31 16.56
CA ARG A 63 12.36 0.82 17.05
C ARG A 63 13.06 1.49 15.89
N ILE A 64 13.44 2.74 16.09
CA ILE A 64 14.17 3.53 15.09
C ILE A 64 15.41 4.17 15.70
N ASP A 65 16.51 4.18 14.97
CA ASP A 65 17.67 4.99 15.29
C ASP A 65 17.39 6.44 14.89
N VAL A 66 17.05 7.26 15.88
CA VAL A 66 16.65 8.66 15.66
C VAL A 66 17.78 9.50 15.09
N SER A 67 19.01 9.29 15.57
CA SER A 67 20.16 10.07 15.14
C SER A 67 20.46 9.84 13.67
N ALA A 68 20.61 8.57 13.28
CA ALA A 68 20.85 8.19 11.90
C ALA A 68 19.68 8.55 10.96
N ALA A 69 18.43 8.42 11.44
CA ALA A 69 17.27 8.83 10.67
C ALA A 69 17.23 10.35 10.42
N HIS A 70 17.58 11.16 11.41
CA HIS A 70 17.67 12.62 11.25
C HIS A 70 18.74 13.02 10.24
N GLU A 71 19.93 12.43 10.30
CA GLU A 71 20.99 12.69 9.33
C GLU A 71 20.53 12.36 7.90
N THR A 72 19.84 11.22 7.73
CA THR A 72 19.28 10.83 6.43
C THR A 72 18.22 11.83 5.95
N ILE A 73 17.31 12.27 6.83
CA ILE A 73 16.29 13.27 6.48
C ILE A 73 16.91 14.59 6.02
N GLU A 74 17.94 15.07 6.71
CA GLU A 74 18.63 16.30 6.32
C GLU A 74 19.38 16.13 4.99
N ALA A 75 20.00 14.97 4.75
CA ALA A 75 20.65 14.68 3.46
C ALA A 75 19.62 14.66 2.31
N MET A 76 18.45 14.02 2.50
CA MET A 76 17.36 14.03 1.52
C MET A 76 16.83 15.44 1.25
N TYR A 77 16.70 16.25 2.30
CA TYR A 77 16.29 17.65 2.17
C TYR A 77 17.26 18.46 1.33
N GLN A 78 18.56 18.31 1.58
CA GLN A 78 19.60 19.02 0.83
C GLN A 78 19.65 18.61 -0.64
N ALA A 79 19.46 17.33 -0.93
CA ALA A 79 19.50 16.78 -2.28
C ALA A 79 18.30 17.15 -3.17
N THR A 80 17.18 17.59 -2.57
CA THR A 80 15.96 17.90 -3.32
C THR A 80 15.94 19.34 -3.81
N GLU A 81 15.73 19.55 -5.12
CA GLU A 81 15.71 20.89 -5.74
C GLU A 81 14.47 21.70 -5.32
N ASP A 82 13.27 21.09 -5.35
CA ASP A 82 12.04 21.75 -4.88
C ASP A 82 12.04 21.84 -3.35
N LYS A 83 12.57 22.95 -2.84
CA LYS A 83 12.67 23.19 -1.39
C LYS A 83 11.33 23.21 -0.67
N ARG A 84 10.24 23.57 -1.34
CA ARG A 84 8.90 23.56 -0.71
C ARG A 84 8.39 22.13 -0.52
N ALA A 85 8.52 21.29 -1.53
CA ALA A 85 8.17 19.88 -1.42
C ALA A 85 9.10 19.15 -0.44
N ALA A 86 10.40 19.46 -0.47
CA ALA A 86 11.39 18.93 0.44
C ALA A 86 11.07 19.25 1.91
N GLU A 87 10.70 20.49 2.23
CA GLU A 87 10.35 20.90 3.60
C GLU A 87 9.09 20.14 4.11
N ALA A 88 8.09 19.98 3.26
CA ALA A 88 6.92 19.20 3.62
C ALA A 88 7.26 17.73 3.94
N ARG A 89 8.11 17.09 3.10
CA ARG A 89 8.59 15.72 3.32
C ARG A 89 9.45 15.63 4.57
N ARG A 90 10.38 16.55 4.77
CA ARG A 90 11.24 16.66 5.95
C ARG A 90 10.39 16.68 7.22
N THR A 91 9.45 17.60 7.28
CA THR A 91 8.55 17.78 8.43
C THR A 91 7.73 16.52 8.72
N TYR A 92 7.18 15.92 7.68
CA TYR A 92 6.44 14.65 7.81
C TYR A 92 7.34 13.55 8.36
N SER A 93 8.53 13.36 7.78
CA SER A 93 9.46 12.31 8.17
C SER A 93 9.93 12.47 9.62
N LEU A 94 10.30 13.69 10.04
CA LEU A 94 10.66 13.97 11.43
C LEU A 94 9.53 13.64 12.40
N SER A 95 8.29 13.98 12.05
CA SER A 95 7.12 13.66 12.87
C SER A 95 6.90 12.14 13.00
N GLU A 96 7.05 11.37 11.92
CA GLU A 96 6.87 9.92 11.97
C GLU A 96 8.03 9.23 12.72
N VAL A 97 9.27 9.68 12.55
CA VAL A 97 10.43 9.21 13.32
C VAL A 97 10.20 9.41 14.82
N GLU A 98 9.76 10.59 15.23
CA GLU A 98 9.48 10.89 16.63
C GLU A 98 8.36 10.02 17.21
N LYS A 99 7.28 9.77 16.45
CA LYS A 99 6.21 8.87 16.89
C LYS A 99 6.71 7.44 17.09
N ILE A 100 7.50 6.92 16.14
CA ILE A 100 8.06 5.58 16.25
C ILE A 100 8.98 5.49 17.47
N TYR A 101 9.83 6.49 17.69
CA TYR A 101 10.71 6.56 18.84
C TYR A 101 9.95 6.50 20.16
N ARG A 102 8.84 7.22 20.27
CA ARG A 102 7.97 7.22 21.45
C ARG A 102 7.12 5.94 21.58
N GLY A 103 7.21 5.03 20.63
CA GLY A 103 6.37 3.83 20.62
C GLY A 103 4.90 4.11 20.24
N GLU A 104 4.61 5.30 19.69
CA GLU A 104 3.30 5.65 19.17
C GLU A 104 3.08 5.03 17.79
N ILE A 105 3.04 3.70 17.73
CA ILE A 105 2.82 2.98 16.49
C ILE A 105 1.34 3.01 16.15
N PHE A 106 1.01 3.79 15.12
CA PHE A 106 -0.30 3.77 14.53
C PHE A 106 -0.39 2.64 13.50
N HIS A 107 -1.46 1.87 13.52
CA HIS A 107 -1.72 0.84 12.54
C HIS A 107 -3.20 0.80 12.17
N THR A 108 -3.46 0.51 10.92
CA THR A 108 -4.81 0.33 10.39
C THR A 108 -4.81 -0.73 9.29
N VAL A 109 -5.95 -1.38 9.12
CA VAL A 109 -6.19 -2.27 7.97
C VAL A 109 -7.29 -1.65 7.13
N ASN A 110 -7.01 -1.44 5.86
CA ASN A 110 -7.99 -0.91 4.93
C ASN A 110 -9.03 -1.98 4.59
N ASP A 111 -10.31 -1.68 4.80
CA ASP A 111 -11.42 -2.63 4.55
C ASP A 111 -11.64 -2.94 3.06
N THR A 112 -11.05 -2.16 2.17
CA THR A 112 -11.20 -2.36 0.72
C THR A 112 -10.16 -3.32 0.14
N ASN A 113 -8.90 -3.15 0.53
CA ASN A 113 -7.77 -3.92 -0.01
C ASN A 113 -7.04 -4.74 1.06
N PHE A 114 -7.48 -4.67 2.31
CA PHE A 114 -6.92 -5.35 3.48
C PHE A 114 -5.43 -5.06 3.74
N ARG A 115 -4.91 -3.96 3.18
CA ARG A 115 -3.54 -3.56 3.39
C ARG A 115 -3.34 -3.13 4.84
N TYR A 116 -2.30 -3.67 5.46
CA TYR A 116 -1.86 -3.27 6.79
C TYR A 116 -0.93 -2.07 6.67
N ASP A 117 -1.39 -0.92 7.11
CA ASP A 117 -0.67 0.34 7.06
C ASP A 117 -0.25 0.77 8.47
N THR A 118 1.00 1.20 8.59
CA THR A 118 1.57 1.74 9.83
C THR A 118 2.32 3.02 9.52
N ASN A 119 2.73 3.76 10.57
CA ASN A 119 3.61 4.91 10.35
C ASN A 119 4.98 4.49 9.77
N PHE A 120 5.53 3.33 10.11
CA PHE A 120 6.79 2.88 9.51
C PHE A 120 6.62 2.33 8.09
N THR A 121 5.48 1.74 7.69
CA THR A 121 5.24 1.34 6.30
C THR A 121 5.01 2.53 5.35
N ARG A 122 4.87 3.73 5.92
CA ARG A 122 4.72 4.98 5.18
C ARG A 122 5.99 5.83 5.16
N LEU A 123 7.03 5.38 5.84
CA LEU A 123 8.33 6.06 5.78
C LEU A 123 8.90 6.01 4.36
N PRO A 124 9.66 7.03 3.95
CA PRO A 124 10.54 6.93 2.80
C PRO A 124 11.46 5.71 2.92
N SER A 125 11.75 5.06 1.79
CA SER A 125 12.58 3.84 1.74
C SER A 125 13.95 4.05 2.39
N GLU A 126 14.50 5.25 2.25
CA GLU A 126 15.78 5.64 2.83
C GLU A 126 15.80 5.60 4.37
N LEU A 127 14.63 5.69 5.00
CA LEU A 127 14.50 5.66 6.47
C LEU A 127 14.23 4.25 7.01
N VAL A 128 13.78 3.33 6.17
CA VAL A 128 13.46 1.95 6.58
C VAL A 128 14.70 1.23 7.12
N GLN A 129 15.89 1.52 6.57
CA GLN A 129 17.16 0.94 7.03
C GLN A 129 17.50 1.25 8.50
N HIS A 130 16.90 2.29 9.09
CA HIS A 130 17.12 2.69 10.48
C HIS A 130 16.13 2.02 11.45
N LEU A 131 15.22 1.18 10.92
CA LEU A 131 14.29 0.41 11.75
C LEU A 131 14.94 -0.87 12.25
N SER A 132 14.56 -1.26 13.47
CA SER A 132 15.05 -2.50 14.10
C SER A 132 13.98 -3.13 14.97
N ILE A 133 14.12 -4.45 15.22
CA ILE A 133 13.39 -5.18 16.24
C ILE A 133 14.43 -5.87 17.13
N GLU A 134 14.38 -5.61 18.42
CA GLU A 134 15.30 -6.18 19.40
C GLU A 134 16.79 -5.96 19.01
N GLY A 135 17.08 -4.78 18.46
CA GLY A 135 18.42 -4.40 18.02
C GLY A 135 18.88 -5.02 16.69
N LYS A 136 18.04 -5.83 16.04
CA LYS A 136 18.32 -6.39 14.71
C LYS A 136 17.70 -5.53 13.64
N PRO A 137 18.44 -5.12 12.60
CA PRO A 137 17.90 -4.33 11.51
C PRO A 137 16.80 -5.11 10.78
N LEU A 138 15.78 -4.40 10.32
CA LEU A 138 14.74 -4.96 9.47
C LEU A 138 15.32 -5.22 8.07
N GLN A 139 14.89 -6.33 7.48
CA GLN A 139 15.16 -6.63 6.08
C GLN A 139 13.87 -6.51 5.29
N GLU A 140 13.94 -5.80 4.19
CA GLU A 140 12.82 -5.69 3.26
C GLU A 140 12.81 -6.89 2.31
N LEU A 141 11.67 -7.56 2.25
CA LEU A 141 11.41 -8.59 1.27
C LEU A 141 10.26 -8.11 0.38
N ASP A 142 10.54 -7.90 -0.89
CA ASP A 142 9.53 -7.57 -1.88
C ASP A 142 9.25 -8.78 -2.79
N ILE A 143 7.97 -9.00 -3.05
CA ILE A 143 7.56 -10.02 -4.02
C ILE A 143 7.39 -9.32 -5.37
N ALA A 144 8.31 -9.59 -6.28
CA ALA A 144 8.24 -9.06 -7.64
C ALA A 144 6.90 -9.42 -8.27
N ASN A 145 6.22 -8.40 -8.81
CA ASN A 145 4.93 -8.58 -9.49
C ASN A 145 3.86 -9.24 -8.59
N SER A 146 3.81 -8.91 -7.29
CA SER A 146 3.02 -9.61 -6.27
C SER A 146 1.57 -9.87 -6.67
N GLN A 147 0.88 -8.91 -7.29
CA GLN A 147 -0.51 -9.07 -7.71
C GLN A 147 -0.65 -10.09 -8.85
N ILE A 148 0.26 -10.04 -9.81
CA ILE A 148 0.35 -11.00 -10.91
C ILE A 148 0.71 -12.39 -10.36
N PHE A 149 1.71 -12.45 -9.48
CA PHE A 149 2.13 -13.68 -8.81
C PHE A 149 0.96 -14.35 -8.07
N PHE A 150 0.24 -13.62 -7.23
CA PHE A 150 -0.91 -14.17 -6.50
C PHE A 150 -2.09 -14.54 -7.40
N SER A 151 -2.23 -13.93 -8.57
CA SER A 151 -3.29 -14.31 -9.51
C SER A 151 -3.12 -15.73 -10.06
N VAL A 152 -1.89 -16.26 -10.08
CA VAL A 152 -1.63 -17.66 -10.48
C VAL A 152 -2.40 -18.64 -9.59
N CYS A 153 -2.57 -18.32 -8.30
CA CYS A 153 -3.34 -19.14 -7.37
C CYS A 153 -4.82 -19.28 -7.74
N LEU A 154 -5.32 -18.41 -8.64
CA LEU A 154 -6.71 -18.50 -9.13
C LEU A 154 -6.90 -19.59 -10.18
N PHE A 155 -5.83 -19.99 -10.87
CA PHE A 155 -5.89 -20.99 -11.93
C PHE A 155 -5.83 -22.43 -11.42
N ASP A 156 -5.17 -22.61 -10.26
CA ASP A 156 -5.11 -23.91 -9.57
C ASP A 156 -5.13 -23.68 -8.04
N PRO A 157 -6.27 -23.29 -7.49
CA PRO A 157 -6.36 -22.97 -6.07
C PRO A 157 -6.29 -24.23 -5.23
N THR A 158 -5.29 -24.28 -4.33
CA THR A 158 -5.26 -25.33 -3.29
C THR A 158 -6.51 -25.25 -2.39
N PRO A 159 -6.86 -26.31 -1.66
CA PRO A 159 -7.95 -26.26 -0.68
C PRO A 159 -7.79 -25.13 0.35
N GLU A 160 -6.55 -24.84 0.77
CA GLU A 160 -6.22 -23.76 1.69
C GLU A 160 -6.50 -22.39 1.06
N VAL A 161 -6.02 -22.14 -0.17
CA VAL A 161 -6.30 -20.91 -0.91
C VAL A 161 -7.80 -20.73 -1.09
N THR A 162 -8.52 -21.79 -1.47
CA THR A 162 -9.98 -21.75 -1.61
C THR A 162 -10.67 -21.41 -0.29
N ARG A 163 -10.22 -21.97 0.82
CA ARG A 163 -10.75 -21.68 2.16
C ARG A 163 -10.53 -20.22 2.55
N VAL A 164 -9.31 -19.71 2.37
CA VAL A 164 -8.95 -18.32 2.65
C VAL A 164 -9.79 -17.38 1.79
N MET A 165 -9.88 -17.62 0.49
CA MET A 165 -10.70 -16.81 -0.40
C MET A 165 -12.17 -16.78 0.02
N ARG A 166 -12.76 -17.91 0.41
CA ARG A 166 -14.14 -17.97 0.91
C ARG A 166 -14.33 -17.20 2.21
N SER A 167 -13.35 -17.22 3.11
CA SER A 167 -13.45 -16.49 4.39
C SER A 167 -13.43 -14.98 4.21
N TYR A 168 -12.66 -14.47 3.23
CA TYR A 168 -12.52 -13.03 2.99
C TYR A 168 -13.60 -12.47 2.05
N LEU A 169 -13.98 -13.20 1.02
CA LEU A 169 -14.89 -12.73 -0.03
C LEU A 169 -16.36 -13.13 0.23
N GLY A 170 -16.58 -13.88 1.30
CA GLY A 170 -17.89 -14.36 1.68
C GLY A 170 -18.47 -15.39 0.69
N GLN A 171 -19.70 -15.85 0.95
CA GLN A 171 -20.38 -16.85 0.10
C GLN A 171 -20.72 -16.38 -1.33
N LYS A 172 -20.48 -15.08 -1.64
CA LYS A 172 -20.76 -14.54 -2.97
C LYS A 172 -19.76 -14.96 -4.05
N LEU A 173 -18.61 -15.49 -3.68
CA LEU A 173 -17.66 -16.03 -4.64
C LEU A 173 -17.94 -17.52 -4.85
N THR A 174 -18.88 -17.85 -5.70
CA THR A 174 -18.95 -19.17 -6.34
C THR A 174 -17.82 -19.26 -7.36
N ILE A 175 -16.60 -19.48 -6.87
CA ILE A 175 -15.52 -19.94 -7.75
C ILE A 175 -15.93 -21.35 -8.15
N ASP A 176 -16.34 -21.49 -9.39
CA ASP A 176 -16.56 -22.81 -9.99
C ASP A 176 -15.19 -23.46 -10.19
N THR A 177 -14.70 -24.08 -9.12
CA THR A 177 -13.39 -24.74 -9.12
C THR A 177 -13.29 -25.85 -10.18
N LYS A 178 -14.42 -26.35 -10.70
CA LYS A 178 -14.44 -27.30 -11.83
C LYS A 178 -14.08 -26.63 -13.15
N ARG A 179 -14.32 -25.31 -13.30
CA ARG A 179 -13.88 -24.54 -14.46
C ARG A 179 -12.43 -24.07 -14.37
N LEU A 180 -11.85 -24.03 -13.17
CA LEU A 180 -10.50 -23.52 -12.93
C LEU A 180 -9.39 -24.60 -13.06
N GLN A 181 -9.68 -25.82 -13.51
CA GLN A 181 -8.64 -26.74 -14.00
C GLN A 181 -8.08 -26.24 -15.35
N LEU A 182 -7.62 -24.99 -15.33
CA LEU A 182 -6.96 -24.33 -16.47
C LEU A 182 -5.44 -24.56 -16.47
N SER A 183 -4.92 -25.16 -15.41
CA SER A 183 -3.48 -25.33 -15.19
C SER A 183 -2.77 -26.10 -16.35
N ASP A 184 -3.51 -26.94 -17.07
CA ASP A 184 -2.96 -27.71 -18.19
C ASP A 184 -2.91 -26.97 -19.52
N LYS A 185 -3.55 -25.83 -19.64
CA LYS A 185 -3.51 -25.02 -20.87
C LYS A 185 -2.15 -24.36 -21.04
N TYR A 186 -1.66 -24.32 -22.26
CA TYR A 186 -0.35 -23.78 -22.60
C TYR A 186 -0.21 -22.30 -22.22
N ASP A 187 -1.20 -21.48 -22.50
CA ASP A 187 -1.25 -20.07 -22.16
C ASP A 187 -1.22 -19.80 -20.65
N VAL A 188 -1.94 -20.62 -19.87
CA VAL A 188 -1.90 -20.55 -18.41
C VAL A 188 -0.54 -20.96 -17.85
N LYS A 189 0.08 -22.01 -18.38
CA LYS A 189 1.44 -22.42 -17.99
C LYS A 189 2.46 -21.33 -18.30
N ARG A 190 2.36 -20.72 -19.48
CA ARG A 190 3.22 -19.61 -19.86
C ARG A 190 3.02 -18.39 -18.98
N TYR A 191 1.77 -18.04 -18.68
CA TYR A 191 1.44 -16.97 -17.74
C TYR A 191 2.05 -17.23 -16.36
N ALA A 192 1.82 -18.43 -15.81
CA ALA A 192 2.35 -18.80 -14.50
C ALA A 192 3.88 -18.73 -14.46
N LEU A 193 4.56 -19.20 -15.51
CA LEU A 193 6.01 -19.12 -15.63
C LEU A 193 6.48 -17.66 -15.59
N LEU A 194 5.90 -16.78 -16.37
CA LEU A 194 6.26 -15.35 -16.39
C LEU A 194 5.94 -14.67 -15.06
N ALA A 195 4.79 -14.98 -14.46
CA ALA A 195 4.38 -14.41 -13.19
C ALA A 195 5.30 -14.79 -12.02
N THR A 196 5.83 -16.02 -12.04
CA THR A 196 6.70 -16.55 -10.97
C THR A 196 8.18 -16.28 -11.18
N SER A 197 8.61 -15.99 -12.42
CA SER A 197 10.00 -15.63 -12.71
C SER A 197 10.40 -14.23 -12.25
N GLY A 198 9.43 -13.36 -11.98
CA GLY A 198 9.68 -11.94 -11.73
C GLY A 198 9.81 -11.09 -12.99
N GLU A 199 9.83 -11.70 -14.18
CA GLU A 199 10.04 -11.05 -15.48
C GLU A 199 8.73 -10.80 -16.25
N PHE A 200 7.62 -10.75 -15.55
CA PHE A 200 6.29 -10.66 -16.19
C PHE A 200 6.17 -9.42 -17.09
N TYR A 201 6.55 -8.25 -16.57
CA TYR A 201 6.42 -7.00 -17.33
C TYR A 201 7.38 -6.96 -18.51
N GLU A 202 8.58 -7.47 -18.36
CA GLU A 202 9.56 -7.61 -19.44
C GLU A 202 9.07 -8.55 -20.54
N GLY A 203 8.39 -9.62 -20.16
CA GLY A 203 7.71 -10.52 -21.08
C GLY A 203 6.56 -9.84 -21.84
N MET A 204 5.77 -9.03 -21.12
CA MET A 204 4.68 -8.26 -21.74
C MET A 204 5.21 -7.14 -22.64
N MET A 205 6.30 -6.45 -22.27
CA MET A 205 6.98 -5.46 -23.13
C MET A 205 7.33 -6.06 -24.49
N LYS A 206 7.92 -7.24 -24.49
CA LYS A 206 8.27 -7.97 -25.71
C LYS A 206 7.02 -8.36 -26.51
N LEU A 207 5.98 -8.86 -25.83
CA LEU A 207 4.75 -9.31 -26.47
C LEU A 207 4.00 -8.15 -27.18
N PHE A 208 3.94 -6.99 -26.54
CA PHE A 208 3.21 -5.82 -27.04
C PHE A 208 4.10 -4.82 -27.78
N ASN A 209 5.40 -5.11 -27.93
CA ASN A 209 6.38 -4.22 -28.52
C ASN A 209 6.40 -2.82 -27.88
N LEU A 210 6.33 -2.78 -26.56
CA LEU A 210 6.41 -1.57 -25.75
C LEU A 210 7.78 -1.47 -25.10
N SER A 211 8.28 -0.24 -24.96
CA SER A 211 9.61 0.04 -24.40
C SER A 211 9.57 0.57 -22.96
N ASP A 212 8.40 1.02 -22.52
CA ASP A 212 8.21 1.56 -21.17
C ASP A 212 7.56 0.52 -20.25
N ARG A 213 8.26 0.17 -19.18
CA ARG A 213 7.80 -0.79 -18.17
C ARG A 213 6.60 -0.27 -17.36
N ASP A 214 6.56 1.02 -17.09
CA ASP A 214 5.47 1.62 -16.32
C ASP A 214 4.18 1.68 -17.14
N GLU A 215 4.28 1.94 -18.44
CA GLU A 215 3.15 1.84 -19.37
C GLU A 215 2.57 0.43 -19.40
N VAL A 216 3.42 -0.58 -19.51
CA VAL A 216 2.97 -1.99 -19.49
C VAL A 216 2.34 -2.36 -18.15
N LYS A 217 2.90 -1.88 -17.04
CA LYS A 217 2.35 -2.11 -15.71
C LYS A 217 0.95 -1.51 -15.56
N GLU A 218 0.75 -0.27 -16.02
CA GLU A 218 -0.55 0.40 -15.99
C GLU A 218 -1.57 -0.34 -16.86
N LEU A 219 -1.16 -0.79 -18.05
CA LEU A 219 -1.98 -1.59 -18.94
C LEU A 219 -2.41 -2.92 -18.29
N CYS A 220 -1.48 -3.66 -17.71
CA CYS A 220 -1.78 -4.91 -17.00
C CYS A 220 -2.74 -4.69 -15.82
N PHE A 221 -2.56 -3.62 -15.05
CA PHE A 221 -3.46 -3.29 -13.96
C PHE A 221 -4.85 -2.88 -14.44
N THR A 222 -4.93 -2.16 -15.54
CA THR A 222 -6.20 -1.82 -16.17
C THR A 222 -6.98 -3.09 -16.53
N VAL A 223 -6.32 -4.08 -17.09
CA VAL A 223 -6.97 -5.38 -17.41
C VAL A 223 -7.40 -6.13 -16.16
N LEU A 224 -6.49 -6.30 -15.19
CA LEU A 224 -6.75 -7.08 -13.97
C LEU A 224 -7.88 -6.50 -13.11
N PHE A 225 -8.00 -5.17 -13.04
CA PHE A 225 -8.95 -4.49 -12.15
C PHE A 225 -10.15 -3.91 -12.89
N SER A 226 -10.22 -4.07 -14.21
CA SER A 226 -11.40 -3.65 -14.98
C SER A 226 -12.60 -4.54 -14.70
N LYS A 227 -13.78 -3.93 -14.73
CA LYS A 227 -15.03 -4.70 -14.70
C LYS A 227 -15.16 -5.50 -16.00
N ASN A 228 -15.78 -6.68 -15.94
CA ASN A 228 -16.03 -7.52 -17.12
C ASN A 228 -16.74 -6.78 -18.28
N THR A 229 -17.51 -5.73 -17.94
CA THR A 229 -18.16 -4.87 -18.95
C THR A 229 -17.18 -3.94 -19.67
N ALA A 230 -15.99 -3.69 -19.11
CA ALA A 230 -14.99 -2.80 -19.71
C ALA A 230 -14.43 -3.35 -21.02
N VAL A 231 -14.44 -4.67 -21.22
CA VAL A 231 -14.04 -5.32 -22.49
C VAL A 231 -14.80 -4.76 -23.69
N ARG A 232 -16.03 -4.28 -23.49
CA ARG A 232 -16.84 -3.69 -24.57
C ARG A 232 -16.48 -2.24 -24.89
N TYR A 233 -15.93 -1.50 -23.92
CA TYR A 233 -15.78 -0.04 -23.97
C TYR A 233 -14.34 0.44 -23.88
N SER A 234 -13.44 -0.36 -23.30
CA SER A 234 -12.03 0.00 -23.21
C SER A 234 -11.24 -0.56 -24.37
N LYS A 235 -10.56 0.36 -25.11
CA LYS A 235 -9.66 -0.02 -26.19
C LYS A 235 -8.48 -0.86 -25.65
N ASP A 236 -7.98 -0.50 -24.48
CA ASP A 236 -6.83 -1.13 -23.86
C ASP A 236 -7.14 -2.55 -23.39
N VAL A 237 -8.34 -2.78 -22.80
CA VAL A 237 -8.78 -4.13 -22.38
C VAL A 237 -9.01 -5.04 -23.59
N ARG A 238 -9.32 -4.50 -24.77
CA ARG A 238 -9.51 -5.31 -25.99
C ARG A 238 -8.20 -5.75 -26.64
N MET A 239 -7.07 -5.16 -26.25
CA MET A 239 -5.75 -5.58 -26.74
C MET A 239 -5.24 -6.85 -26.09
N PHE A 240 -5.82 -7.25 -24.95
CA PHE A 240 -5.59 -8.52 -24.24
C PHE A 240 -6.67 -9.54 -24.56
#